data_24b19a01824b0ab32400ae0843264593
#
_entry.id   24b19a01824b0ab32400ae0843264593
#
_cell.length_a   1.000
_cell.length_b   1.000
_cell.length_c   1.000
_cell.angle_alpha   90.00
_cell.angle_beta   90.00
_cell.angle_gamma   90.00
#
_symmetry.space_group_name_H-M   'P 1'
#
loop_
_entity.id
_entity.type
_entity.pdbx_description
1 polymer ?
#
loop_
_entity_poly.entity_id
_entity_poly.type
_entity_poly.pdbx_seq_one_letter_code
_entity_poly.pdbx_strand_id
1 'polypeptide(L)'
;GMHQYTLPGYPASHSCIRMYEENAKWIFDWAEQWVLSEDETTVVKHGTPVLVFSTYDFGAPAPWKLLPLQPNTLDLTTEELSEINTAIQTLK
;
A
#
# COMPACT_ATOMS: atom_id res chain seq x y z
N GLY A 1 5.92 -7.75 0.38
CA GLY A 1 4.64 -8.36 0.73
C GLY A 1 3.87 -7.56 1.76
N MET A 2 2.62 -7.93 1.93
CA MET A 2 1.73 -7.38 2.96
C MET A 2 1.45 -8.47 3.98
N HIS A 3 1.73 -8.22 5.26
CA HIS A 3 1.61 -9.25 6.28
C HIS A 3 1.39 -8.65 7.67
N GLN A 4 0.94 -9.49 8.60
CA GLN A 4 0.81 -9.09 10.00
C GLN A 4 2.19 -8.90 10.62
N TYR A 5 2.37 -7.82 11.35
CA TYR A 5 3.55 -7.54 12.17
C TYR A 5 3.29 -6.37 13.11
N THR A 6 4.21 -6.09 14.00
CA THR A 6 4.13 -4.96 14.91
C THR A 6 4.04 -3.63 14.15
N LEU A 7 3.10 -2.77 14.57
CA LEU A 7 2.88 -1.46 13.95
C LEU A 7 3.45 -0.35 14.84
N PRO A 8 4.65 0.18 14.53
CA PRO A 8 5.25 1.25 15.33
C PRO A 8 4.65 2.63 15.04
N GLY A 9 3.85 2.78 13.98
CA GLY A 9 3.25 4.06 13.57
C GLY A 9 4.14 4.90 12.65
N TYR A 10 5.22 4.34 12.16
CA TYR A 10 6.12 4.97 11.18
C TYR A 10 6.71 3.88 10.27
N PRO A 11 7.23 4.25 9.09
CA PRO A 11 7.87 3.28 8.20
C PRO A 11 9.11 2.65 8.88
N ALA A 12 9.11 1.33 9.01
CA ALA A 12 10.14 0.61 9.76
C ALA A 12 10.61 -0.70 9.11
N SER A 13 9.91 -1.20 8.11
CA SER A 13 10.31 -2.43 7.42
C SER A 13 11.32 -2.15 6.31
N HIS A 14 11.93 -3.21 5.77
CA HIS A 14 12.85 -3.09 4.64
C HIS A 14 12.12 -2.92 3.30
N SER A 15 10.89 -3.36 3.17
CA SER A 15 10.04 -3.13 2.00
C SER A 15 8.62 -3.69 2.16
N CYS A 16 8.35 -4.46 3.21
CA CYS A 16 7.04 -5.06 3.42
C CYS A 16 6.07 -4.07 4.07
N ILE A 17 4.79 -4.21 3.77
CA ILE A 17 3.71 -3.45 4.39
C ILE A 17 3.20 -4.23 5.59
N ARG A 18 3.32 -3.65 6.77
CA ARG A 18 2.86 -4.25 8.03
C ARG A 18 1.39 -3.95 8.27
N MET A 19 0.66 -4.90 8.81
CA MET A 19 -0.78 -4.80 9.05
C MET A 19 -1.16 -5.45 10.37
N TYR A 20 -2.33 -5.09 10.90
CA TYR A 20 -2.99 -5.90 11.92
C TYR A 20 -3.37 -7.27 11.34
N GLU A 21 -3.40 -8.29 12.18
CA GLU A 21 -3.71 -9.67 11.76
C GLU A 21 -5.06 -9.76 11.04
N GLU A 22 -6.10 -9.13 11.57
CA GLU A 22 -7.45 -9.16 10.98
C GLU A 22 -7.46 -8.56 9.57
N ASN A 23 -6.73 -7.45 9.40
CA ASN A 23 -6.63 -6.78 8.10
C ASN A 23 -5.83 -7.61 7.10
N ALA A 24 -4.76 -8.25 7.55
CA ALA A 24 -3.96 -9.14 6.71
C ALA A 24 -4.78 -10.32 6.21
N LYS A 25 -5.57 -10.93 7.07
CA LYS A 25 -6.49 -12.01 6.69
C LYS A 25 -7.54 -11.54 5.69
N TRP A 26 -8.13 -10.37 5.94
CA TRP A 26 -9.15 -9.81 5.05
C TRP A 26 -8.60 -9.57 3.65
N ILE A 27 -7.42 -8.95 3.56
CA ILE A 27 -6.76 -8.67 2.27
C ILE A 27 -6.41 -9.97 1.55
N PHE A 28 -5.90 -10.96 2.28
CA PHE A 28 -5.55 -12.26 1.71
C PHE A 28 -6.76 -12.94 1.04
N ASP A 29 -7.91 -12.90 1.71
CA ASP A 29 -9.14 -13.50 1.19
C ASP A 29 -9.76 -12.69 0.04
N TRP A 30 -9.64 -11.36 0.11
CA TRP A 30 -10.24 -10.44 -0.87
C TRP A 30 -9.43 -10.34 -2.16
N ALA A 31 -8.10 -10.36 -2.08
CA ALA A 31 -7.23 -10.09 -3.21
C ALA A 31 -7.22 -11.27 -4.21
N GLU A 32 -7.07 -10.93 -5.49
CA GLU A 32 -6.87 -11.94 -6.52
C GLU A 32 -5.44 -12.46 -6.48
N GLN A 33 -5.30 -13.78 -6.66
CA GLN A 33 -3.98 -14.41 -6.66
C GLN A 33 -3.26 -14.16 -7.99
N TRP A 34 -1.94 -13.99 -7.90
CA TRP A 34 -1.07 -13.99 -9.08
C TRP A 34 -0.78 -15.43 -9.50
N VAL A 35 -0.46 -15.61 -10.78
CA VAL A 35 -0.16 -16.94 -11.34
C VAL A 35 1.14 -16.86 -12.11
N LEU A 36 2.06 -17.78 -11.82
CA LEU A 36 3.30 -17.93 -12.55
C LEU A 36 3.18 -19.01 -13.64
N SER A 37 4.08 -18.96 -14.62
CA SER A 37 4.27 -20.03 -15.59
C SER A 37 4.74 -21.32 -14.88
N GLU A 38 4.67 -22.49 -15.58
CA GLU A 38 5.06 -23.77 -15.00
C GLU A 38 6.50 -23.79 -14.47
N ASP A 39 7.41 -23.10 -15.15
CA ASP A 39 8.81 -22.99 -14.72
C ASP A 39 9.07 -21.82 -13.73
N GLU A 40 8.01 -21.12 -13.32
CA GLU A 40 8.05 -20.02 -12.36
C GLU A 40 8.91 -18.81 -12.80
N THR A 41 9.18 -18.67 -14.08
CA THR A 41 10.02 -17.57 -14.62
C THR A 41 9.23 -16.38 -15.11
N THR A 42 7.93 -16.54 -15.39
CA THR A 42 7.09 -15.50 -15.97
C THR A 42 5.77 -15.38 -15.22
N VAL A 43 5.30 -14.15 -15.00
CA VAL A 43 3.97 -13.89 -14.44
C VAL A 43 2.93 -14.03 -15.54
N VAL A 44 2.04 -15.01 -15.41
CA VAL A 44 0.93 -15.25 -16.34
C VAL A 44 -0.27 -14.39 -15.97
N LYS A 45 -0.56 -14.26 -14.67
CA LYS A 45 -1.64 -13.43 -14.15
C LYS A 45 -1.11 -12.58 -13.01
N HIS A 46 -1.28 -11.27 -13.09
CA HIS A 46 -0.67 -10.35 -12.13
C HIS A 46 -1.36 -10.28 -10.76
N GLY A 47 -2.63 -10.69 -10.67
CA GLY A 47 -3.38 -10.57 -9.41
C GLY A 47 -3.81 -9.14 -9.12
N THR A 48 -4.08 -8.85 -7.84
CA THR A 48 -4.49 -7.51 -7.41
C THR A 48 -3.30 -6.56 -7.40
N PRO A 49 -3.38 -5.43 -8.13
CA PRO A 49 -2.29 -4.45 -8.12
C PRO A 49 -2.23 -3.67 -6.81
N VAL A 50 -1.02 -3.28 -6.42
CA VAL A 50 -0.77 -2.41 -5.27
C VAL A 50 0.03 -1.20 -5.74
N LEU A 51 -0.45 -0.01 -5.41
CA LEU A 51 0.21 1.24 -5.74
C LEU A 51 0.67 1.93 -4.45
N VAL A 52 1.97 2.16 -4.36
CA VAL A 52 2.57 2.96 -3.28
C VAL A 52 3.01 4.28 -3.87
N PHE A 53 2.53 5.38 -3.31
CA PHE A 53 2.80 6.71 -3.83
C PHE A 53 3.15 7.68 -2.71
N SER A 54 3.66 8.87 -3.10
CA SER A 54 4.09 9.90 -2.16
C SER A 54 5.33 9.49 -1.36
N THR A 55 5.80 10.37 -0.50
CA THR A 55 6.98 10.16 0.34
C THR A 55 6.64 10.47 1.79
N TYR A 56 7.05 9.60 2.71
CA TYR A 56 6.84 9.82 4.12
C TYR A 56 7.83 10.88 4.65
N ASP A 57 7.32 11.86 5.37
CA ASP A 57 8.14 12.91 5.99
C ASP A 57 8.44 12.56 7.45
N PHE A 58 9.66 12.10 7.71
CA PHE A 58 10.11 11.77 9.07
C PHE A 58 10.32 13.01 9.95
N GLY A 59 10.42 14.19 9.34
CA GLY A 59 10.58 15.47 10.08
C GLY A 59 9.26 16.06 10.56
N ALA A 60 8.12 15.56 10.09
CA ALA A 60 6.79 16.00 10.47
C ALA A 60 6.15 15.07 11.50
N PRO A 61 5.13 15.51 12.25
CA PRO A 61 4.33 14.62 13.07
C PRO A 61 3.70 13.50 12.23
N ALA A 62 3.57 12.29 12.79
CA ALA A 62 2.94 11.18 12.08
C ALA A 62 1.51 11.58 11.68
N PRO A 63 1.08 11.31 10.42
CA PRO A 63 -0.23 11.77 9.93
C PRO A 63 -1.41 11.30 10.79
N TRP A 64 -1.33 10.09 11.32
CA TRP A 64 -2.42 9.55 12.16
C TRP A 64 -2.60 10.31 13.48
N LYS A 65 -1.57 11.01 13.97
CA LYS A 65 -1.66 11.87 15.17
C LYS A 65 -2.42 13.16 14.89
N LEU A 66 -2.47 13.59 13.65
CA LEU A 66 -3.14 14.82 13.24
C LEU A 66 -4.63 14.63 12.96
N LEU A 67 -5.08 13.39 12.75
CA LEU A 67 -6.48 13.09 12.39
C LEU A 67 -7.53 13.68 13.33
N PRO A 68 -7.36 13.64 14.68
CA PRO A 68 -8.36 14.22 15.58
C PRO A 68 -8.53 15.74 15.44
N LEU A 69 -7.47 16.44 15.04
CA LEU A 69 -7.47 17.90 14.87
C LEU A 69 -7.69 18.33 13.43
N GLN A 70 -7.27 17.51 12.49
CA GLN A 70 -7.32 17.78 11.05
C GLN A 70 -7.88 16.53 10.33
N PRO A 71 -9.21 16.35 10.29
CA PRO A 71 -9.81 15.15 9.70
C PRO A 71 -9.41 14.86 8.26
N ASN A 72 -9.02 15.90 7.51
CA ASN A 72 -8.65 15.79 6.10
C ASN A 72 -7.17 15.45 5.87
N THR A 73 -6.43 15.12 6.92
CA THR A 73 -4.98 14.81 6.84
C THR A 73 -4.66 13.69 5.85
N LEU A 74 -5.56 12.72 5.70
CA LEU A 74 -5.37 11.57 4.80
C LEU A 74 -6.08 11.74 3.45
N ASP A 75 -6.69 12.89 3.18
CA ASP A 75 -7.32 13.14 1.88
C ASP A 75 -6.23 13.27 0.82
N LEU A 76 -6.54 12.76 -0.37
CA LEU A 76 -5.60 12.82 -1.48
C LEU A 76 -5.54 14.24 -2.06
N THR A 77 -4.32 14.72 -2.30
CA THR A 77 -4.11 15.99 -2.98
C THR A 77 -4.32 15.84 -4.49
N THR A 78 -4.45 16.97 -5.19
CA THR A 78 -4.57 16.95 -6.66
C THR A 78 -3.33 16.33 -7.31
N GLU A 79 -2.14 16.61 -6.77
CA GLU A 79 -0.88 16.03 -7.26
C GLU A 79 -0.83 14.52 -7.06
N GLU A 80 -1.27 14.03 -5.89
CA GLU A 80 -1.35 12.61 -5.60
C GLU A 80 -2.33 11.89 -6.51
N LEU A 81 -3.50 12.49 -6.77
CA LEU A 81 -4.49 11.94 -7.71
C LEU A 81 -3.94 11.87 -9.13
N SER A 82 -3.19 12.87 -9.57
CA SER A 82 -2.53 12.86 -10.88
C SER A 82 -1.49 11.74 -10.97
N GLU A 83 -0.68 11.57 -9.92
CA GLU A 83 0.32 10.50 -9.82
C GLU A 83 -0.33 9.12 -9.88
N ILE A 84 -1.41 8.92 -9.15
CA ILE A 84 -2.18 7.68 -9.14
C ILE A 84 -2.75 7.38 -10.53
N ASN A 85 -3.35 8.38 -11.18
CA ASN A 85 -3.93 8.22 -12.52
C ASN A 85 -2.86 7.84 -13.55
N THR A 86 -1.68 8.45 -13.48
CA THR A 86 -0.55 8.11 -14.35
C THR A 86 -0.11 6.65 -14.15
N ALA A 87 0.00 6.22 -12.89
CA ALA A 87 0.37 4.85 -12.55
C ALA A 87 -0.67 3.84 -13.05
N ILE A 88 -1.97 4.14 -12.92
CA ILE A 88 -3.06 3.29 -13.41
C ILE A 88 -2.96 3.13 -14.93
N GLN A 89 -2.66 4.18 -15.66
CA GLN A 89 -2.47 4.10 -17.12
C GLN A 89 -1.32 3.17 -17.49
N THR A 90 -0.25 3.16 -16.71
CA THR A 90 0.91 2.28 -16.91
C THR A 90 0.55 0.80 -16.71
N LEU A 91 -0.40 0.50 -15.81
CA LEU A 91 -0.84 -0.88 -15.52
C LEU A 91 -1.74 -1.48 -16.63
N LYS A 92 -2.28 -0.65 -17.49
CA LYS A 92 -3.10 -1.10 -18.62
C LYS A 92 -2.22 -1.39 -19.83
#